data_51b762f7482a5556f1d5122c5738b312
#
_entry.id   51b762f7482a5556f1d5122c5738b312
#
_cell.length_a   1.000
_cell.length_b   1.000
_cell.length_c   1.000
_cell.angle_alpha   90.00
_cell.angle_beta   90.00
_cell.angle_gamma   90.00
#
_symmetry.space_group_name_H-M   'P 1'
#
loop_
_entity.id
_entity.type
_entity.pdbx_description
1 polymer ?
#
loop_
_entity_poly.entity_id
_entity_poly.type
_entity_poly.pdbx_seq_one_letter_code
_entity_poly.pdbx_strand_id
1 'polypeptide(L)'
;MGGSTGHVSVALAEAFPDLQFLVQDLPMVIRESVERLAERKLPPAITARIRFEGHSFFTVQPVQAASVYLLRQILHDWPDSQAVLILRNLLPALGPTSRILISDIVLPTPGSIPATEERVMRCNDLLLHQFTNTLERTLEDWEGLIAQASERLRIRQVYRDPGSILSLIELTLA
;
A
#
# COMPACT_ATOMS: atom_id res chain seq x y z
N MET A 1 -1.77 -4.79 3.92
CA MET A 1 -1.15 -5.96 3.25
C MET A 1 0.31 -5.63 3.02
N GLY A 2 1.23 -6.60 3.24
CA GLY A 2 2.67 -6.32 3.28
C GLY A 2 3.03 -5.34 4.41
N GLY A 3 2.36 -5.49 5.55
CA GLY A 3 2.43 -4.49 6.63
C GLY A 3 3.63 -4.60 7.55
N SER A 4 4.51 -5.58 7.30
CA SER A 4 5.74 -5.81 8.06
C SER A 4 5.49 -5.74 9.58
N THR A 5 6.27 -4.96 10.31
CA THR A 5 6.17 -4.79 11.78
C THR A 5 4.93 -4.03 12.26
N GLY A 6 4.03 -3.62 11.38
CA GLY A 6 2.81 -2.90 11.71
C GLY A 6 3.01 -1.44 12.12
N HIS A 7 4.19 -0.85 11.86
CA HIS A 7 4.51 0.52 12.28
C HIS A 7 3.51 1.57 11.78
N VAL A 8 3.00 1.43 10.54
CA VAL A 8 1.96 2.31 9.98
C VAL A 8 0.64 2.13 10.73
N SER A 9 0.27 0.86 11.01
CA SER A 9 -0.96 0.57 11.76
C SER A 9 -0.90 1.12 13.18
N VAL A 10 0.27 1.12 13.83
CA VAL A 10 0.47 1.76 15.15
C VAL A 10 0.25 3.25 15.05
N ALA A 11 0.91 3.93 14.10
CA ALA A 11 0.77 5.38 13.93
C ALA A 11 -0.69 5.79 13.62
N LEU A 12 -1.38 5.01 12.78
CA LEU A 12 -2.79 5.23 12.50
C LEU A 12 -3.68 4.93 13.71
N ALA A 13 -3.37 3.91 14.51
CA ALA A 13 -4.11 3.59 15.72
C ALA A 13 -3.96 4.68 16.81
N GLU A 14 -2.82 5.35 16.85
CA GLU A 14 -2.60 6.51 17.71
C GLU A 14 -3.44 7.73 17.27
N ALA A 15 -3.51 7.96 15.96
CA ALA A 15 -4.21 9.11 15.39
C ALA A 15 -5.74 8.91 15.30
N PHE A 16 -6.22 7.66 15.13
CA PHE A 16 -7.62 7.33 14.87
C PHE A 16 -8.12 6.27 15.86
N PRO A 17 -8.72 6.67 17.00
CA PRO A 17 -9.07 5.75 18.08
C PRO A 17 -10.15 4.73 17.73
N ASP A 18 -10.98 5.00 16.73
CA ASP A 18 -12.12 4.14 16.35
C ASP A 18 -11.76 3.06 15.31
N LEU A 19 -10.56 3.14 14.71
CA LEU A 19 -10.15 2.19 13.68
C LEU A 19 -9.58 0.90 14.26
N GLN A 20 -9.89 -0.21 13.59
CA GLN A 20 -9.32 -1.54 13.81
C GLN A 20 -8.36 -1.87 12.68
N PHE A 21 -7.28 -2.58 12.97
CA PHE A 21 -6.23 -2.88 12.01
C PHE A 21 -5.94 -4.36 11.96
N LEU A 22 -5.84 -4.88 10.74
CA LEU A 22 -5.31 -6.20 10.47
C LEU A 22 -4.04 -6.05 9.61
N VAL A 23 -2.91 -6.37 10.20
CA VAL A 23 -1.61 -6.39 9.53
C VAL A 23 -1.40 -7.76 8.91
N GLN A 24 -1.31 -7.82 7.59
CA GLN A 24 -1.04 -9.07 6.86
C GLN A 24 0.34 -9.00 6.21
N ASP A 25 1.10 -10.06 6.37
CA ASP A 25 2.40 -10.29 5.73
C ASP A 25 2.70 -11.80 5.70
N LEU A 26 3.84 -12.20 5.14
CA LEU A 26 4.23 -13.61 5.15
C LEU A 26 4.30 -14.16 6.58
N PRO A 27 3.93 -15.44 6.82
CA PRO A 27 3.86 -16.00 8.16
C PRO A 27 5.14 -15.86 8.99
N MET A 28 6.31 -15.91 8.34
CA MET A 28 7.59 -15.71 9.02
C MET A 28 7.78 -14.26 9.49
N VAL A 29 7.37 -13.28 8.67
CA VAL A 29 7.42 -11.86 8.99
C VAL A 29 6.47 -11.53 10.15
N ILE A 30 5.26 -12.11 10.13
CA ILE A 30 4.25 -11.90 11.18
C ILE A 30 4.75 -12.38 12.55
N ARG A 31 5.42 -13.54 12.64
CA ARG A 31 5.98 -14.02 13.92
C ARG A 31 6.93 -13.00 14.53
N GLU A 32 7.88 -12.53 13.75
CA GLU A 32 8.84 -11.51 14.19
C GLU A 32 8.15 -10.17 14.55
N SER A 33 7.12 -9.82 13.79
CA SER A 33 6.38 -8.56 13.98
C SER A 33 5.60 -8.52 15.30
N VAL A 34 5.00 -9.65 15.70
CA VAL A 34 4.29 -9.76 16.99
C VAL A 34 5.26 -9.59 18.15
N GLU A 35 6.43 -10.22 18.10
CA GLU A 35 7.47 -10.08 19.11
C GLU A 35 7.94 -8.62 19.22
N ARG A 36 8.28 -8.00 18.10
CA ARG A 36 8.71 -6.59 18.05
C ARG A 36 7.64 -5.61 18.53
N LEU A 37 6.36 -5.88 18.25
CA LEU A 37 5.28 -5.04 18.77
C LEU A 37 5.19 -5.12 20.30
N ALA A 38 5.34 -6.32 20.86
CA ALA A 38 5.32 -6.51 22.32
C ALA A 38 6.46 -5.76 23.03
N GLU A 39 7.64 -5.71 22.40
CA GLU A 39 8.80 -4.97 22.94
C GLU A 39 8.57 -3.45 23.01
N ARG A 40 7.72 -2.90 22.14
CA ARG A 40 7.44 -1.45 22.07
C ARG A 40 6.68 -0.89 23.28
N LYS A 41 6.13 -1.74 24.15
CA LYS A 41 5.36 -1.35 25.35
C LYS A 41 4.28 -0.29 25.09
N LEU A 42 3.56 -0.45 23.99
CA LEU A 42 2.48 0.46 23.61
C LEU A 42 1.29 0.35 24.59
N PRO A 43 0.49 1.41 24.73
CA PRO A 43 -0.74 1.35 25.52
C PRO A 43 -1.67 0.20 25.08
N PRO A 44 -2.30 -0.53 26.03
CA PRO A 44 -3.24 -1.61 25.70
C PRO A 44 -4.37 -1.19 24.77
N ALA A 45 -4.84 0.05 24.86
CA ALA A 45 -5.87 0.60 23.98
C ALA A 45 -5.45 0.67 22.51
N ILE A 46 -4.16 0.71 22.21
CA ILE A 46 -3.60 0.68 20.85
C ILE A 46 -3.43 -0.77 20.42
N THR A 47 -2.73 -1.59 21.22
CA THR A 47 -2.41 -2.97 20.86
C THR A 47 -3.65 -3.85 20.68
N ALA A 48 -4.71 -3.62 21.47
CA ALA A 48 -5.98 -4.34 21.36
C ALA A 48 -6.69 -4.15 20.00
N ARG A 49 -6.34 -3.10 19.26
CA ARG A 49 -6.92 -2.77 17.94
C ARG A 49 -6.08 -3.22 16.76
N ILE A 50 -4.91 -3.82 17.02
CA ILE A 50 -3.99 -4.28 15.97
C ILE A 50 -3.89 -5.79 16.05
N ARG A 51 -4.25 -6.47 14.97
CA ARG A 51 -4.10 -7.91 14.80
C ARG A 51 -3.11 -8.21 13.70
N PHE A 52 -2.47 -9.37 13.77
CA PHE A 52 -1.51 -9.84 12.79
C PHE A 52 -1.97 -11.18 12.22
N GLU A 53 -1.85 -11.34 10.90
CA GLU A 53 -2.25 -12.56 10.20
C GLU A 53 -1.27 -12.88 9.07
N GLY A 54 -0.82 -14.14 9.02
CA GLY A 54 0.03 -14.64 7.93
C GLY A 54 -0.75 -14.76 6.64
N HIS A 55 -0.43 -13.96 5.62
CA HIS A 55 -1.07 -14.00 4.31
C HIS A 55 -0.12 -13.50 3.21
N SER A 56 -0.11 -14.19 2.07
CA SER A 56 0.58 -13.73 0.87
C SER A 56 -0.38 -12.99 -0.04
N PHE A 57 -0.07 -11.75 -0.43
CA PHE A 57 -0.88 -10.99 -1.39
C PHE A 57 -0.90 -11.60 -2.81
N PHE A 58 -0.08 -12.64 -3.08
CA PHE A 58 -0.16 -13.44 -4.30
C PHE A 58 -1.25 -14.52 -4.26
N THR A 59 -2.00 -14.61 -3.17
CA THR A 59 -3.18 -15.46 -3.05
C THR A 59 -4.42 -14.61 -2.80
N VAL A 60 -5.61 -15.18 -3.06
CA VAL A 60 -6.88 -14.47 -2.89
C VAL A 60 -7.01 -13.96 -1.46
N GLN A 61 -7.40 -12.70 -1.31
CA GLN A 61 -7.57 -12.05 0.00
C GLN A 61 -8.70 -12.73 0.80
N PRO A 62 -8.39 -13.30 1.99
CA PRO A 62 -9.38 -14.01 2.80
C PRO A 62 -10.31 -13.06 3.57
N VAL A 63 -9.84 -11.85 3.90
CA VAL A 63 -10.62 -10.88 4.67
C VAL A 63 -11.58 -10.16 3.73
N GLN A 64 -12.87 -10.35 3.97
CA GLN A 64 -13.93 -9.83 3.10
C GLN A 64 -14.46 -8.48 3.60
N ALA A 65 -14.82 -7.61 2.67
CA ALA A 65 -15.52 -6.35 2.89
C ALA A 65 -14.87 -5.43 3.95
N ALA A 66 -13.53 -5.47 4.08
CA ALA A 66 -12.84 -4.45 4.87
C ALA A 66 -13.10 -3.07 4.27
N SER A 67 -13.24 -2.06 5.11
CA SER A 67 -13.46 -0.69 4.64
C SER A 67 -12.29 -0.20 3.79
N VAL A 68 -11.06 -0.58 4.16
CA VAL A 68 -9.83 -0.17 3.47
C VAL A 68 -8.84 -1.33 3.38
N TYR A 69 -8.29 -1.54 2.19
CA TYR A 69 -7.12 -2.37 1.94
C TYR A 69 -5.94 -1.45 1.61
N LEU A 70 -4.98 -1.35 2.51
CA LEU A 70 -3.80 -0.49 2.33
C LEU A 70 -2.63 -1.30 1.79
N LEU A 71 -2.05 -0.83 0.69
CA LEU A 71 -0.80 -1.26 0.09
C LEU A 71 0.17 -0.07 0.14
N ARG A 72 1.17 -0.11 1.03
CA ARG A 72 2.12 0.99 1.15
C ARG A 72 3.53 0.51 0.82
N GLN A 73 4.12 1.10 -0.21
CA GLN A 73 5.42 0.70 -0.75
C GLN A 73 5.46 -0.81 -1.05
N ILE A 74 4.47 -1.28 -1.81
CA ILE A 74 4.32 -2.67 -2.20
C ILE A 74 4.36 -2.82 -3.71
N LEU A 75 3.46 -2.13 -4.44
CA LEU A 75 3.29 -2.40 -5.86
C LEU A 75 4.48 -1.92 -6.69
N HIS A 76 5.23 -0.95 -6.21
CA HIS A 76 6.43 -0.48 -6.88
C HIS A 76 7.57 -1.52 -6.89
N ASP A 77 7.61 -2.44 -5.92
CA ASP A 77 8.62 -3.51 -5.86
C ASP A 77 8.36 -4.63 -6.89
N TRP A 78 7.21 -4.59 -7.58
CA TRP A 78 6.77 -5.68 -8.43
C TRP A 78 6.57 -5.23 -9.88
N PRO A 79 7.03 -6.04 -10.87
CA PRO A 79 6.71 -5.83 -12.28
C PRO A 79 5.20 -5.82 -12.52
N ASP A 80 4.74 -5.15 -13.57
CA ASP A 80 3.32 -4.93 -13.85
C ASP A 80 2.47 -6.19 -13.79
N SER A 81 2.94 -7.30 -14.36
CA SER A 81 2.21 -8.57 -14.33
C SER A 81 1.94 -9.08 -12.91
N GLN A 82 2.88 -8.87 -11.99
CA GLN A 82 2.74 -9.27 -10.59
C GLN A 82 1.93 -8.25 -9.79
N ALA A 83 2.12 -6.96 -10.04
CA ALA A 83 1.30 -5.91 -9.44
C ALA A 83 -0.18 -6.05 -9.82
N VAL A 84 -0.45 -6.38 -11.09
CA VAL A 84 -1.82 -6.72 -11.57
C VAL A 84 -2.36 -7.95 -10.84
N LEU A 85 -1.56 -8.99 -10.62
CA LEU A 85 -2.00 -10.18 -9.89
C LEU A 85 -2.35 -9.85 -8.44
N ILE A 86 -1.55 -9.02 -7.77
CA ILE A 86 -1.84 -8.55 -6.40
C ILE A 86 -3.20 -7.85 -6.34
N LEU A 87 -3.47 -6.92 -7.27
CA LEU A 87 -4.75 -6.23 -7.34
C LEU A 87 -5.91 -7.17 -7.65
N ARG A 88 -5.72 -8.12 -8.57
CA ARG A 88 -6.74 -9.14 -8.91
C ARG A 88 -7.11 -10.01 -7.72
N ASN A 89 -6.14 -10.36 -6.87
CA ASN A 89 -6.38 -11.15 -5.66
C ASN A 89 -7.18 -10.39 -4.59
N LEU A 90 -7.25 -9.06 -4.67
CA LEU A 90 -8.10 -8.22 -3.81
C LEU A 90 -9.56 -8.16 -4.28
N LEU A 91 -9.81 -8.27 -5.58
CA LEU A 91 -11.14 -8.04 -6.16
C LEU A 91 -12.27 -8.87 -5.51
N PRO A 92 -12.08 -10.19 -5.23
CA PRO A 92 -13.13 -10.99 -4.61
C PRO A 92 -13.48 -10.56 -3.18
N ALA A 93 -12.57 -9.84 -2.52
CA ALA A 93 -12.75 -9.39 -1.14
C ALA A 93 -13.42 -8.02 -1.02
N LEU A 94 -13.50 -7.26 -2.11
CA LEU A 94 -14.06 -5.91 -2.08
C LEU A 94 -15.58 -5.91 -1.92
N GLY A 95 -16.06 -5.29 -0.85
CA GLY A 95 -17.47 -4.93 -0.69
C GLY A 95 -17.81 -3.61 -1.42
N PRO A 96 -19.11 -3.26 -1.48
CA PRO A 96 -19.57 -2.06 -2.21
C PRO A 96 -18.94 -0.74 -1.74
N THR A 97 -18.56 -0.67 -0.48
CA THR A 97 -17.96 0.53 0.13
C THR A 97 -16.46 0.40 0.38
N SER A 98 -15.86 -0.74 0.02
CA SER A 98 -14.43 -0.97 0.18
C SER A 98 -13.61 0.01 -0.66
N ARG A 99 -12.44 0.38 -0.14
CA ARG A 99 -11.42 1.19 -0.84
C ARG A 99 -10.11 0.43 -0.88
N ILE A 100 -9.39 0.53 -1.98
CA ILE A 100 -7.96 0.19 -1.98
C ILE A 100 -7.19 1.51 -1.91
N LEU A 101 -6.27 1.60 -0.96
CA LEU A 101 -5.34 2.73 -0.85
C LEU A 101 -3.94 2.23 -1.19
N ILE A 102 -3.35 2.80 -2.24
CA ILE A 102 -1.97 2.53 -2.64
C ILE A 102 -1.14 3.76 -2.23
N SER A 103 -0.11 3.55 -1.43
CA SER A 103 0.80 4.62 -1.00
C SER A 103 2.18 4.37 -1.59
N ASP A 104 2.39 4.87 -2.81
CA ASP A 104 3.62 4.72 -3.59
C ASP A 104 4.00 6.07 -4.24
N ILE A 105 5.18 6.14 -4.85
CA ILE A 105 5.55 7.30 -5.65
C ILE A 105 4.70 7.32 -6.93
N VAL A 106 4.17 8.49 -7.25
CA VAL A 106 3.62 8.79 -8.58
C VAL A 106 4.57 9.76 -9.24
N LEU A 107 5.34 9.28 -10.22
CA LEU A 107 6.33 10.10 -10.90
C LEU A 107 5.65 11.29 -11.60
N PRO A 108 6.14 12.51 -11.40
CA PRO A 108 5.61 13.68 -12.06
C PRO A 108 6.06 13.72 -13.54
N THR A 109 5.32 14.44 -14.36
CA THR A 109 5.79 14.84 -15.68
C THR A 109 7.09 15.64 -15.52
N PRO A 110 8.14 15.37 -16.31
CA PRO A 110 9.42 16.08 -16.20
C PRO A 110 9.25 17.61 -16.20
N GLY A 111 9.83 18.26 -15.20
CA GLY A 111 9.77 19.71 -15.03
C GLY A 111 8.46 20.28 -14.51
N SER A 112 7.49 19.45 -14.10
CA SER A 112 6.18 19.90 -13.57
C SER A 112 6.20 20.27 -12.08
N ILE A 113 7.25 19.90 -11.37
CA ILE A 113 7.47 20.21 -9.94
C ILE A 113 8.88 20.77 -9.73
N PRO A 114 9.21 21.34 -8.56
CA PRO A 114 10.55 21.84 -8.26
C PRO A 114 11.61 20.77 -8.50
N ALA A 115 12.72 21.14 -9.18
CA ALA A 115 13.78 20.21 -9.58
C ALA A 115 14.41 19.45 -8.41
N THR A 116 14.42 20.03 -7.21
CA THR A 116 14.92 19.38 -5.99
C THR A 116 14.03 18.20 -5.55
N GLU A 117 12.71 18.35 -5.64
CA GLU A 117 11.74 17.30 -5.33
C GLU A 117 11.75 16.21 -6.41
N GLU A 118 11.69 16.62 -7.69
CA GLU A 118 11.74 15.70 -8.81
C GLU A 118 13.01 14.83 -8.77
N ARG A 119 14.15 15.43 -8.47
CA ARG A 119 15.42 14.69 -8.37
C ARG A 119 15.35 13.57 -7.34
N VAL A 120 14.74 13.81 -6.17
CA VAL A 120 14.60 12.77 -5.14
C VAL A 120 13.77 11.60 -5.67
N MET A 121 12.64 11.87 -6.31
CA MET A 121 11.78 10.83 -6.91
C MET A 121 12.50 10.04 -8.00
N ARG A 122 13.24 10.74 -8.92
CA ARG A 122 14.02 10.07 -9.97
C ARG A 122 15.19 9.25 -9.43
N CYS A 123 15.83 9.69 -8.34
CA CYS A 123 16.85 8.89 -7.67
C CYS A 123 16.26 7.62 -7.07
N ASN A 124 15.08 7.70 -6.45
CA ASN A 124 14.37 6.49 -5.96
C ASN A 124 14.00 5.54 -7.09
N ASP A 125 13.53 6.05 -8.23
CA ASP A 125 13.23 5.27 -9.43
C ASP A 125 14.45 4.48 -9.92
N LEU A 126 15.61 5.14 -10.01
CA LEU A 126 16.87 4.48 -10.38
C LEU A 126 17.32 3.43 -9.37
N LEU A 127 17.17 3.71 -8.06
CA LEU A 127 17.48 2.74 -7.00
C LEU A 127 16.57 1.52 -7.09
N LEU A 128 15.27 1.73 -7.29
CA LEU A 128 14.30 0.66 -7.45
C LEU A 128 14.64 -0.23 -8.65
N HIS A 129 14.97 0.40 -9.78
CA HIS A 129 15.43 -0.33 -10.97
C HIS A 129 16.65 -1.20 -10.68
N GLN A 130 17.61 -0.67 -9.92
CA GLN A 130 18.84 -1.39 -9.58
C GLN A 130 18.60 -2.57 -8.64
N PHE A 131 17.70 -2.44 -7.65
CA PHE A 131 17.50 -3.46 -6.61
C PHE A 131 16.44 -4.49 -6.95
N THR A 132 15.36 -4.08 -7.59
CA THR A 132 14.18 -4.93 -7.85
C THR A 132 13.91 -5.16 -9.33
N ASN A 133 14.64 -4.48 -10.22
CA ASN A 133 14.40 -4.46 -11.66
C ASN A 133 12.95 -4.00 -11.99
N THR A 134 12.45 -3.06 -11.22
CA THR A 134 11.15 -2.40 -11.39
C THR A 134 11.33 -0.90 -11.59
N LEU A 135 10.25 -0.15 -11.72
CA LEU A 135 10.25 1.30 -11.93
C LEU A 135 9.15 1.93 -11.09
N GLU A 136 9.38 3.17 -10.66
CA GLU A 136 8.29 4.00 -10.18
C GLU A 136 7.37 4.37 -11.35
N ARG A 137 6.08 4.44 -11.10
CA ARG A 137 5.07 4.64 -12.14
C ARG A 137 4.60 6.08 -12.22
N THR A 138 4.41 6.58 -13.43
CA THR A 138 3.66 7.81 -13.69
C THR A 138 2.17 7.58 -13.42
N LEU A 139 1.37 8.65 -13.41
CA LEU A 139 -0.09 8.50 -13.28
C LEU A 139 -0.69 7.67 -14.42
N GLU A 140 -0.22 7.86 -15.65
CA GLU A 140 -0.65 7.10 -16.83
C GLU A 140 -0.32 5.60 -16.69
N ASP A 141 0.88 5.26 -16.17
CA ASP A 141 1.25 3.88 -15.90
C ASP A 141 0.35 3.24 -14.82
N TRP A 142 0.00 4.00 -13.77
CA TRP A 142 -0.94 3.55 -12.74
C TRP A 142 -2.34 3.30 -13.31
N GLU A 143 -2.85 4.20 -14.15
CA GLU A 143 -4.13 4.02 -14.85
C GLU A 143 -4.13 2.77 -15.73
N GLY A 144 -3.06 2.56 -16.49
CA GLY A 144 -2.87 1.38 -17.33
C GLY A 144 -2.80 0.08 -16.52
N LEU A 145 -2.06 0.07 -15.41
CA LEU A 145 -1.94 -1.07 -14.49
C LEU A 145 -3.29 -1.45 -13.87
N ILE A 146 -4.03 -0.45 -13.38
CA ILE A 146 -5.33 -0.65 -12.73
C ILE A 146 -6.37 -1.16 -13.73
N ALA A 147 -6.39 -0.62 -14.95
CA ALA A 147 -7.26 -1.09 -16.03
C ALA A 147 -6.96 -2.55 -16.41
N GLN A 148 -5.67 -2.94 -16.45
CA GLN A 148 -5.28 -4.32 -16.67
C GLN A 148 -5.73 -5.26 -15.52
N ALA A 149 -5.77 -4.78 -14.29
CA ALA A 149 -6.24 -5.57 -13.16
C ALA A 149 -7.73 -5.84 -13.25
N SER A 150 -8.55 -4.82 -13.52
CA SER A 150 -10.00 -4.95 -13.71
C SER A 150 -10.60 -3.68 -14.32
N GLU A 151 -11.51 -3.87 -15.29
CA GLU A 151 -12.35 -2.79 -15.81
C GLU A 151 -13.31 -2.20 -14.77
N ARG A 152 -13.50 -2.87 -13.65
CA ARG A 152 -14.33 -2.38 -12.53
C ARG A 152 -13.59 -1.50 -11.55
N LEU A 153 -12.27 -1.48 -11.56
CA LEU A 153 -11.48 -0.60 -10.70
C LEU A 153 -11.29 0.77 -11.36
N ARG A 154 -11.39 1.82 -10.55
CA ARG A 154 -11.15 3.21 -10.99
C ARG A 154 -10.31 3.93 -9.93
N ILE A 155 -9.40 4.77 -10.40
CA ILE A 155 -8.80 5.81 -9.56
C ILE A 155 -9.89 6.83 -9.24
N ARG A 156 -10.23 6.95 -7.98
CA ARG A 156 -11.14 7.99 -7.49
C ARG A 156 -10.41 9.30 -7.29
N GLN A 157 -9.26 9.23 -6.64
CA GLN A 157 -8.48 10.40 -6.25
C GLN A 157 -7.01 10.01 -6.06
N VAL A 158 -6.12 10.95 -6.37
CA VAL A 158 -4.71 10.90 -6.01
C VAL A 158 -4.43 12.07 -5.05
N TYR A 159 -4.03 11.75 -3.84
CA TYR A 159 -3.68 12.74 -2.83
C TYR A 159 -2.16 12.89 -2.80
N ARG A 160 -1.70 14.13 -2.76
CA ARG A 160 -0.28 14.49 -2.61
C ARG A 160 -0.15 15.42 -1.41
N ASP A 161 0.74 15.08 -0.50
CA ASP A 161 1.05 15.93 0.64
C ASP A 161 2.34 16.72 0.33
N PRO A 162 2.32 18.06 0.41
CA PRO A 162 3.53 18.85 0.27
C PRO A 162 4.61 18.38 1.27
N GLY A 163 5.78 18.04 0.73
CA GLY A 163 6.89 17.50 1.53
C GLY A 163 6.94 15.97 1.63
N SER A 164 5.97 15.24 1.07
CA SER A 164 6.03 13.80 0.90
C SER A 164 6.35 13.43 -0.54
N ILE A 165 7.27 12.47 -0.75
CA ILE A 165 7.50 11.88 -2.08
C ILE A 165 6.42 10.83 -2.42
N LEU A 166 5.71 10.30 -1.41
CA LEU A 166 4.64 9.35 -1.62
C LEU A 166 3.33 10.06 -1.92
N SER A 167 2.60 9.51 -2.86
CA SER A 167 1.20 9.84 -3.12
C SER A 167 0.30 8.76 -2.53
N LEU A 168 -0.95 9.10 -2.26
CA LEU A 168 -1.97 8.13 -1.88
C LEU A 168 -2.99 8.04 -3.02
N ILE A 169 -3.03 6.88 -3.68
CA ILE A 169 -3.96 6.59 -4.77
C ILE A 169 -5.16 5.84 -4.18
N GLU A 170 -6.33 6.43 -4.26
CA GLU A 170 -7.59 5.82 -3.82
C GLU A 170 -8.28 5.14 -5.00
N LEU A 171 -8.52 3.82 -4.87
CA LEU A 171 -9.29 3.05 -5.85
C LEU A 171 -10.64 2.64 -5.28
N THR A 172 -11.65 2.63 -6.17
CA THR A 172 -13.00 2.14 -5.89
C THR A 172 -13.47 1.19 -6.97
N LEU A 173 -14.46 0.38 -6.64
CA LEU A 173 -15.27 -0.29 -7.66
C LEU A 173 -16.16 0.73 -8.37
N ALA A 174 -16.23 0.60 -9.70
CA ALA A 174 -17.18 1.35 -10.54
C ALA A 174 -18.57 0.75 -10.47
#